data_0d839a6aed8bc7d10ddf47a104a65c1e
#
_entry.id   0d839a6aed8bc7d10ddf47a104a65c1e
#
_cell.length_a   1.000
_cell.length_b   1.000
_cell.length_c   1.000
_cell.angle_alpha   90.00
_cell.angle_beta   90.00
_cell.angle_gamma   90.00
#
_symmetry.space_group_name_H-M   'P 1'
#
loop_
_entity.id
_entity.type
_entity.pdbx_description
1 polymer ?
#
loop_
_entity_poly.entity_id
_entity_poly.type
_entity_poly.pdbx_seq_one_letter_code
_entity_poly.pdbx_strand_id
1 'polypeptide(L)'
;MNVLVTGGAGYIGAHTCIELLESGHEVVVIDNLCNSNPKSLQRVEQLTGKKVKFYEGDVRDEALLTSIFQENKIDCVIHFAGLKAVGESVAKPWEYYDNNLNSTLVLTKVMKAFNVKTIIFSSSATVYTADNEMPLKETSRTGGCTNPYGWTKYMTEQILSGIAHADPEWCVILLRYFNPIGAHKSGLLGEDPRGIPNNLMPFITQTAIGRREKLSIFGNDYPTHDGTGVRDYIHVVDLAKGHVAAVTTPSVRRAARCSTWAPALATACWTWSTPSWK
;
A
#
# COMPACT_ATOMS: atom_id res chain seq x y z
N MET A 1 8.88 19.20 0.81
CA MET A 1 7.49 19.06 1.29
C MET A 1 7.51 18.20 2.54
N ASN A 2 6.57 18.45 3.45
CA ASN A 2 6.35 17.60 4.63
C ASN A 2 5.24 16.61 4.32
N VAL A 3 5.56 15.34 4.25
CA VAL A 3 4.64 14.27 3.85
C VAL A 3 4.24 13.45 5.06
N LEU A 4 2.94 13.38 5.34
CA LEU A 4 2.40 12.43 6.32
C LEU A 4 2.20 11.07 5.65
N VAL A 5 2.84 10.04 6.17
CA VAL A 5 2.71 8.66 5.70
C VAL A 5 1.97 7.85 6.75
N THR A 6 0.72 7.51 6.50
CA THR A 6 -0.03 6.61 7.38
C THR A 6 0.30 5.16 7.05
N GLY A 7 0.52 4.31 8.05
CA GLY A 7 1.03 2.95 7.82
C GLY A 7 2.50 2.92 7.39
N GLY A 8 3.26 3.97 7.74
CA GLY A 8 4.63 4.16 7.29
C GLY A 8 5.65 3.20 7.88
N ALA A 9 5.34 2.49 8.97
CA ALA A 9 6.18 1.44 9.52
C ALA A 9 5.99 0.08 8.82
N GLY A 10 4.97 -0.04 7.94
CA GLY A 10 4.71 -1.23 7.15
C GLY A 10 5.71 -1.42 6.00
N TYR A 11 5.58 -2.55 5.30
CA TYR A 11 6.49 -2.95 4.21
C TYR A 11 6.63 -1.88 3.10
N ILE A 12 5.51 -1.50 2.47
CA ILE A 12 5.52 -0.50 1.39
C ILE A 12 5.83 0.89 1.95
N GLY A 13 5.21 1.23 3.11
CA GLY A 13 5.38 2.52 3.76
C GLY A 13 6.83 2.84 4.09
N ALA A 14 7.56 1.89 4.69
CA ALA A 14 8.95 2.10 5.07
C ALA A 14 9.88 2.27 3.85
N HIS A 15 9.67 1.51 2.75
CA HIS A 15 10.39 1.74 1.50
C HIS A 15 10.07 3.10 0.88
N THR A 16 8.80 3.53 0.95
CA THR A 16 8.40 4.85 0.49
C THR A 16 9.01 5.98 1.33
N CYS A 17 9.14 5.78 2.64
CA CYS A 17 9.83 6.74 3.51
C CYS A 17 11.31 6.93 3.11
N ILE A 18 12.03 5.86 2.70
CA ILE A 18 13.40 5.97 2.19
C ILE A 18 13.42 6.87 0.95
N GLU A 19 12.63 6.53 -0.06
CA GLU A 19 12.62 7.25 -1.34
C GLU A 19 12.19 8.74 -1.17
N LEU A 20 11.23 9.02 -0.26
CA LEU A 20 10.84 10.39 0.08
C LEU A 20 12.00 11.17 0.71
N LEU A 21 12.67 10.60 1.70
CA LEU A 21 13.79 11.24 2.40
C LEU A 21 14.97 11.45 1.44
N GLU A 22 15.31 10.47 0.60
CA GLU A 22 16.37 10.60 -0.41
C GLU A 22 16.03 11.69 -1.45
N SER A 23 14.75 11.86 -1.77
CA SER A 23 14.26 12.93 -2.67
C SER A 23 14.14 14.31 -1.99
N GLY A 24 14.59 14.45 -0.74
CA GLY A 24 14.63 15.74 -0.04
C GLY A 24 13.31 16.17 0.61
N HIS A 25 12.39 15.26 0.83
CA HIS A 25 11.16 15.50 1.59
C HIS A 25 11.38 15.25 3.09
N GLU A 26 10.58 15.92 3.92
CA GLU A 26 10.43 15.60 5.35
C GLU A 26 9.32 14.57 5.50
N VAL A 27 9.50 13.61 6.40
CA VAL A 27 8.56 12.51 6.59
C VAL A 27 8.05 12.47 8.02
N VAL A 28 6.72 12.49 8.14
CA VAL A 28 6.00 12.23 9.39
C VAL A 28 5.24 10.92 9.23
N VAL A 29 5.33 10.01 10.18
CA VAL A 29 4.68 8.69 10.13
C VAL A 29 3.69 8.54 11.27
N ILE A 30 2.50 8.02 10.97
CA ILE A 30 1.57 7.44 11.94
C ILE A 30 1.33 5.97 11.62
N ASP A 31 1.47 5.09 12.62
CA ASP A 31 1.25 3.65 12.49
C ASP A 31 0.86 3.05 13.84
N ASN A 32 -0.15 2.19 13.90
CA ASN A 32 -0.58 1.55 15.14
C ASN A 32 0.15 0.23 15.43
N LEU A 33 1.12 -0.11 14.60
CA LEU A 33 1.98 -1.29 14.72
C LEU A 33 1.22 -2.64 14.79
N CYS A 34 -0.03 -2.70 14.35
CA CYS A 34 -0.80 -3.95 14.38
C CYS A 34 -0.19 -5.05 13.48
N ASN A 35 0.40 -4.67 12.34
CA ASN A 35 1.08 -5.58 11.41
C ASN A 35 2.44 -5.02 10.92
N SER A 36 3.06 -4.19 11.70
CA SER A 36 4.36 -3.56 11.42
C SER A 36 5.26 -3.58 12.66
N ASN A 37 6.48 -3.07 12.52
CA ASN A 37 7.43 -3.02 13.62
C ASN A 37 8.21 -1.68 13.53
N PRO A 38 8.37 -0.93 14.62
CA PRO A 38 9.10 0.34 14.62
C PRO A 38 10.57 0.21 14.19
N LYS A 39 11.12 -1.01 14.24
CA LYS A 39 12.46 -1.31 13.73
C LYS A 39 12.60 -0.97 12.24
N SER A 40 11.52 -1.03 11.45
CA SER A 40 11.55 -0.62 10.04
C SER A 40 11.92 0.85 9.90
N LEU A 41 11.37 1.74 10.74
CA LEU A 41 11.69 3.17 10.75
C LEU A 41 13.11 3.44 11.23
N GLN A 42 13.60 2.69 12.21
CA GLN A 42 15.01 2.74 12.62
C GLN A 42 15.95 2.37 11.45
N ARG A 43 15.56 1.40 10.61
CA ARG A 43 16.30 1.05 9.40
C ARG A 43 16.20 2.14 8.33
N VAL A 44 15.06 2.79 8.18
CA VAL A 44 14.92 3.97 7.31
C VAL A 44 15.92 5.05 7.72
N GLU A 45 15.96 5.41 9.02
CA GLU A 45 16.91 6.39 9.53
C GLU A 45 18.38 5.97 9.33
N GLN A 46 18.70 4.70 9.58
CA GLN A 46 20.03 4.14 9.37
C GLN A 46 20.48 4.23 7.90
N LEU A 47 19.57 3.96 6.96
CA LEU A 47 19.87 3.92 5.53
C LEU A 47 19.99 5.32 4.91
N THR A 48 19.15 6.25 5.38
CA THR A 48 19.08 7.61 4.81
C THR A 48 19.93 8.64 5.57
N GLY A 49 20.33 8.34 6.79
CA GLY A 49 20.96 9.31 7.71
C GLY A 49 20.00 10.42 8.18
N LYS A 50 18.70 10.33 7.89
CA LYS A 50 17.69 11.33 8.19
C LYS A 50 16.69 10.81 9.21
N LYS A 51 16.12 11.72 10.01
CA LYS A 51 15.13 11.37 11.03
C LYS A 51 13.73 11.26 10.45
N VAL A 52 12.93 10.34 11.02
CA VAL A 52 11.50 10.19 10.77
C VAL A 52 10.75 10.58 12.05
N LYS A 53 9.84 11.54 11.94
CA LYS A 53 8.97 11.88 13.06
C LYS A 53 7.86 10.84 13.14
N PHE A 54 7.89 10.00 14.17
CA PHE A 54 6.99 8.87 14.33
C PHE A 54 5.97 9.09 15.44
N TYR A 55 4.71 8.83 15.16
CA TYR A 55 3.60 8.80 16.11
C TYR A 55 3.01 7.38 16.11
N GLU A 56 3.07 6.71 17.25
CA GLU A 56 2.37 5.43 17.43
C GLU A 56 0.90 5.69 17.74
N GLY A 57 0.02 5.23 16.85
CA GLY A 57 -1.41 5.40 17.04
C GLY A 57 -2.26 5.03 15.84
N ASP A 58 -3.56 5.02 16.06
CA ASP A 58 -4.54 4.64 15.04
C ASP A 58 -4.99 5.88 14.23
N VAL A 59 -5.07 5.75 12.92
CA VAL A 59 -5.56 6.81 12.02
C VAL A 59 -7.02 7.16 12.27
N ARG A 60 -7.78 6.29 12.93
CA ARG A 60 -9.17 6.56 13.35
C ARG A 60 -9.26 7.46 14.59
N ASP A 61 -8.15 7.72 15.28
CA ASP A 61 -8.10 8.67 16.39
C ASP A 61 -7.99 10.10 15.85
N GLU A 62 -9.14 10.78 15.79
CA GLU A 62 -9.26 12.15 15.30
C GLU A 62 -8.45 13.14 16.16
N ALA A 63 -8.39 12.93 17.48
CA ALA A 63 -7.66 13.83 18.38
C ALA A 63 -6.14 13.72 18.15
N LEU A 64 -5.63 12.50 18.02
CA LEU A 64 -4.22 12.26 17.69
C LEU A 64 -3.87 12.83 16.30
N LEU A 65 -4.68 12.58 15.28
CA LEU A 65 -4.45 13.18 13.95
C LEU A 65 -4.44 14.70 14.01
N THR A 66 -5.39 15.29 14.72
CA THR A 66 -5.45 16.76 14.91
C THR A 66 -4.17 17.29 15.52
N SER A 67 -3.64 16.65 16.57
CA SER A 67 -2.36 17.06 17.18
C SER A 67 -1.18 16.93 16.21
N ILE A 68 -1.14 15.85 15.40
CA ILE A 68 -0.10 15.66 14.38
C ILE A 68 -0.11 16.82 13.36
N PHE A 69 -1.29 17.22 12.88
CA PHE A 69 -1.41 18.33 11.92
C PHE A 69 -1.12 19.69 12.57
N GLN A 70 -1.39 19.87 13.88
CA GLN A 70 -1.04 21.09 14.63
C GLN A 70 0.48 21.22 14.82
N GLU A 71 1.15 20.12 15.14
CA GLU A 71 2.58 20.08 15.41
C GLU A 71 3.46 20.09 14.15
N ASN A 72 2.89 19.72 12.99
CA ASN A 72 3.62 19.55 11.75
C ASN A 72 2.92 20.28 10.61
N LYS A 73 3.68 21.09 9.87
CA LYS A 73 3.17 21.67 8.62
C LYS A 73 3.10 20.57 7.55
N ILE A 74 1.99 19.84 7.47
CA ILE A 74 1.78 18.80 6.47
C ILE A 74 1.39 19.45 5.14
N ASP A 75 2.04 19.06 4.05
CA ASP A 75 1.75 19.51 2.69
C ASP A 75 0.91 18.49 1.90
N CYS A 76 1.11 17.19 2.14
CA CYS A 76 0.33 16.12 1.54
C CYS A 76 0.36 14.84 2.38
N VAL A 77 -0.53 13.90 2.05
CA VAL A 77 -0.65 12.61 2.74
C VAL A 77 -0.48 11.46 1.76
N ILE A 78 0.29 10.43 2.15
CA ILE A 78 0.27 9.11 1.53
C ILE A 78 -0.42 8.16 2.49
N HIS A 79 -1.53 7.57 2.04
CA HIS A 79 -2.39 6.74 2.88
C HIS A 79 -2.22 5.26 2.57
N PHE A 80 -1.34 4.58 3.37
CA PHE A 80 -1.14 3.13 3.33
C PHE A 80 -1.92 2.40 4.43
N ALA A 81 -2.23 3.07 5.55
CA ALA A 81 -2.87 2.43 6.70
C ALA A 81 -4.16 1.72 6.28
N GLY A 82 -4.26 0.44 6.66
CA GLY A 82 -5.41 -0.39 6.37
C GLY A 82 -5.09 -1.88 6.50
N LEU A 83 -6.09 -2.65 6.84
CA LEU A 83 -6.03 -4.11 6.84
C LEU A 83 -6.01 -4.60 5.40
N LYS A 84 -5.13 -5.57 5.06
CA LYS A 84 -4.83 -5.95 3.67
C LYS A 84 -4.99 -7.44 3.34
N ALA A 85 -5.27 -8.29 4.31
CA ALA A 85 -5.31 -9.74 4.10
C ALA A 85 -6.67 -10.18 3.53
N VAL A 86 -6.69 -10.58 2.25
CA VAL A 86 -7.92 -10.96 1.53
C VAL A 86 -8.68 -12.06 2.25
N GLY A 87 -8.01 -13.17 2.62
CA GLY A 87 -8.65 -14.29 3.31
C GLY A 87 -9.20 -13.91 4.70
N GLU A 88 -8.46 -13.10 5.47
CA GLU A 88 -8.92 -12.61 6.77
C GLU A 88 -10.16 -11.71 6.63
N SER A 89 -10.23 -10.91 5.58
CA SER A 89 -11.35 -10.00 5.36
C SER A 89 -12.69 -10.73 5.23
N VAL A 90 -12.67 -11.95 4.68
CA VAL A 90 -13.88 -12.79 4.58
C VAL A 90 -14.33 -13.29 5.95
N ALA A 91 -13.39 -13.59 6.84
CA ALA A 91 -13.70 -14.05 8.20
C ALA A 91 -14.04 -12.91 9.17
N LYS A 92 -13.50 -11.70 8.91
CA LYS A 92 -13.64 -10.53 9.80
C LYS A 92 -14.08 -9.26 9.03
N PRO A 93 -15.23 -9.29 8.33
CA PRO A 93 -15.63 -8.17 7.46
C PRO A 93 -15.86 -6.86 8.23
N TRP A 94 -16.40 -6.92 9.45
CA TRP A 94 -16.65 -5.73 10.28
C TRP A 94 -15.36 -4.95 10.57
N GLU A 95 -14.31 -5.64 10.97
CA GLU A 95 -13.01 -5.05 11.27
C GLU A 95 -12.41 -4.39 10.03
N TYR A 96 -12.58 -5.00 8.85
CA TYR A 96 -12.10 -4.46 7.59
C TYR A 96 -12.84 -3.20 7.17
N TYR A 97 -14.19 -3.21 7.23
CA TYR A 97 -14.97 -2.02 6.90
C TYR A 97 -14.72 -0.90 7.90
N ASP A 98 -14.76 -1.19 9.21
CA ASP A 98 -14.51 -0.18 10.23
C ASP A 98 -13.11 0.41 10.11
N ASN A 99 -12.08 -0.45 10.03
CA ASN A 99 -10.70 0.04 9.95
C ASN A 99 -10.44 0.85 8.68
N ASN A 100 -10.76 0.28 7.52
CA ASN A 100 -10.30 0.85 6.25
C ASN A 100 -11.12 2.06 5.81
N LEU A 101 -12.42 2.08 6.06
CA LEU A 101 -13.27 3.22 5.67
C LEU A 101 -13.19 4.35 6.68
N ASN A 102 -13.31 4.06 7.98
CA ASN A 102 -13.26 5.10 9.01
C ASN A 102 -11.90 5.78 9.08
N SER A 103 -10.79 5.05 8.88
CA SER A 103 -9.47 5.70 8.79
C SER A 103 -9.42 6.76 7.68
N THR A 104 -9.96 6.48 6.51
CA THR A 104 -10.03 7.45 5.41
C THR A 104 -10.96 8.63 5.71
N LEU A 105 -12.13 8.37 6.30
CA LEU A 105 -13.09 9.42 6.64
C LEU A 105 -12.54 10.38 7.69
N VAL A 106 -11.96 9.85 8.77
CA VAL A 106 -11.36 10.66 9.82
C VAL A 106 -10.15 11.44 9.29
N LEU A 107 -9.27 10.77 8.54
CA LEU A 107 -8.11 11.42 7.94
C LEU A 107 -8.50 12.59 7.03
N THR A 108 -9.43 12.39 6.10
CA THR A 108 -9.86 13.44 5.17
C THR A 108 -10.61 14.58 5.85
N LYS A 109 -11.34 14.29 6.93
CA LYS A 109 -11.97 15.31 7.78
C LYS A 109 -10.92 16.22 8.43
N VAL A 110 -9.88 15.64 9.01
CA VAL A 110 -8.77 16.41 9.62
C VAL A 110 -7.98 17.16 8.55
N MET A 111 -7.63 16.52 7.42
CA MET A 111 -6.97 17.17 6.29
C MET A 111 -7.72 18.43 5.82
N LYS A 112 -9.05 18.34 5.70
CA LYS A 112 -9.91 19.47 5.34
C LYS A 112 -9.81 20.61 6.37
N ALA A 113 -9.84 20.29 7.67
CA ALA A 113 -9.75 21.28 8.74
C ALA A 113 -8.43 22.06 8.72
N PHE A 114 -7.34 21.43 8.28
CA PHE A 114 -6.01 22.05 8.14
C PHE A 114 -5.69 22.53 6.72
N ASN A 115 -6.66 22.53 5.82
CA ASN A 115 -6.50 22.93 4.40
C ASN A 115 -5.42 22.12 3.66
N VAL A 116 -5.20 20.87 4.05
CA VAL A 116 -4.32 19.92 3.33
C VAL A 116 -5.19 19.10 2.38
N LYS A 117 -5.06 19.35 1.09
CA LYS A 117 -5.97 18.83 0.06
C LYS A 117 -5.31 17.87 -0.94
N THR A 118 -4.10 17.38 -0.64
CA THR A 118 -3.40 16.42 -1.49
C THR A 118 -3.29 15.07 -0.77
N ILE A 119 -3.87 14.03 -1.39
CA ILE A 119 -3.80 12.66 -0.87
C ILE A 119 -3.44 11.68 -1.98
N ILE A 120 -2.47 10.81 -1.70
CA ILE A 120 -2.12 9.65 -2.52
C ILE A 120 -2.63 8.41 -1.78
N PHE A 121 -3.55 7.70 -2.39
CA PHE A 121 -4.15 6.51 -1.80
C PHE A 121 -3.59 5.22 -2.38
N SER A 122 -3.14 4.35 -1.49
CA SER A 122 -2.77 2.97 -1.77
C SER A 122 -4.01 2.14 -2.10
N SER A 123 -4.41 2.14 -3.37
CA SER A 123 -5.46 1.27 -3.87
C SER A 123 -4.90 -0.10 -4.28
N SER A 124 -5.70 -0.91 -4.94
CA SER A 124 -5.34 -2.28 -5.29
C SER A 124 -5.98 -2.70 -6.61
N ALA A 125 -5.33 -3.58 -7.36
CA ALA A 125 -5.93 -4.23 -8.52
C ALA A 125 -7.18 -5.07 -8.18
N THR A 126 -7.42 -5.39 -6.92
CA THR A 126 -8.64 -6.09 -6.46
C THR A 126 -9.93 -5.30 -6.67
N VAL A 127 -9.84 -4.00 -7.01
CA VAL A 127 -11.00 -3.16 -7.34
C VAL A 127 -11.57 -3.46 -8.72
N TYR A 128 -10.79 -4.07 -9.63
CA TYR A 128 -11.25 -4.43 -10.96
C TYR A 128 -12.19 -5.64 -10.93
N THR A 129 -13.17 -5.64 -11.84
CA THR A 129 -14.05 -6.80 -12.04
C THR A 129 -13.32 -7.93 -12.76
N ALA A 130 -13.72 -9.16 -12.49
CA ALA A 130 -13.08 -10.35 -13.07
C ALA A 130 -13.35 -10.52 -14.58
N ASP A 131 -14.38 -9.87 -15.12
CA ASP A 131 -14.82 -9.92 -16.53
C ASP A 131 -14.14 -8.89 -17.43
N ASN A 132 -13.13 -8.17 -16.94
CA ASN A 132 -12.34 -7.24 -17.75
C ASN A 132 -11.45 -7.99 -18.76
N GLU A 133 -11.32 -7.40 -19.95
CA GLU A 133 -10.30 -7.80 -20.91
C GLU A 133 -8.88 -7.44 -20.41
N MET A 134 -7.93 -8.31 -20.70
CA MET A 134 -6.52 -8.07 -20.39
C MET A 134 -5.78 -7.45 -21.59
N PRO A 135 -4.80 -6.56 -21.36
CA PRO A 135 -4.33 -6.07 -20.05
C PRO A 135 -5.28 -5.04 -19.41
N LEU A 136 -5.34 -5.03 -18.08
CA LEU A 136 -6.11 -4.04 -17.32
C LEU A 136 -5.58 -2.62 -17.54
N LYS A 137 -6.51 -1.66 -17.62
CA LYS A 137 -6.22 -0.22 -17.76
C LYS A 137 -6.93 0.55 -16.64
N GLU A 138 -6.56 1.82 -16.45
CA GLU A 138 -7.21 2.69 -15.46
C GLU A 138 -8.71 2.86 -15.73
N THR A 139 -9.11 2.76 -16.99
CA THR A 139 -10.52 2.85 -17.46
C THR A 139 -11.27 1.53 -17.40
N SER A 140 -10.61 0.41 -17.08
CA SER A 140 -11.26 -0.88 -16.93
C SER A 140 -12.30 -0.85 -15.81
N ARG A 141 -13.37 -1.66 -15.94
CA ARG A 141 -14.48 -1.68 -15.00
C ARG A 141 -14.02 -2.02 -13.58
N THR A 142 -14.56 -1.31 -12.60
CA THR A 142 -14.31 -1.49 -11.19
C THR A 142 -15.59 -1.77 -10.42
N GLY A 143 -15.49 -2.31 -9.22
CA GLY A 143 -16.63 -2.79 -8.43
C GLY A 143 -16.85 -4.29 -8.61
N GLY A 144 -17.91 -4.85 -8.04
CA GLY A 144 -18.14 -6.32 -8.08
C GLY A 144 -17.02 -7.12 -7.41
N CYS A 145 -16.39 -6.55 -6.39
CA CYS A 145 -15.29 -7.17 -5.66
C CYS A 145 -15.71 -8.48 -5.00
N THR A 146 -14.85 -9.48 -4.99
CA THR A 146 -15.14 -10.82 -4.49
C THR A 146 -14.93 -10.99 -2.99
N ASN A 147 -14.41 -9.98 -2.30
CA ASN A 147 -14.08 -10.04 -0.88
C ASN A 147 -14.17 -8.65 -0.22
N PRO A 148 -14.36 -8.60 1.13
CA PRO A 148 -14.48 -7.33 1.86
C PRO A 148 -13.26 -6.40 1.71
N TYR A 149 -12.05 -6.91 1.65
CA TYR A 149 -10.86 -6.07 1.41
C TYR A 149 -10.97 -5.32 0.07
N GLY A 150 -11.28 -6.02 -1.02
CA GLY A 150 -11.49 -5.38 -2.32
C GLY A 150 -12.60 -4.31 -2.27
N TRP A 151 -13.71 -4.62 -1.61
CA TRP A 151 -14.79 -3.67 -1.40
C TRP A 151 -14.33 -2.44 -0.62
N THR A 152 -13.52 -2.58 0.45
CA THR A 152 -13.03 -1.40 1.18
C THR A 152 -12.15 -0.52 0.30
N LYS A 153 -11.29 -1.09 -0.56
CA LYS A 153 -10.47 -0.31 -1.49
C LYS A 153 -11.32 0.41 -2.53
N TYR A 154 -12.29 -0.28 -3.13
CA TYR A 154 -13.22 0.33 -4.08
C TYR A 154 -14.05 1.46 -3.45
N MET A 155 -14.65 1.22 -2.28
CA MET A 155 -15.44 2.23 -1.57
C MET A 155 -14.59 3.45 -1.19
N THR A 156 -13.34 3.25 -0.77
CA THR A 156 -12.41 4.35 -0.48
C THR A 156 -12.12 5.17 -1.73
N GLU A 157 -11.93 4.54 -2.90
CA GLU A 157 -11.80 5.28 -4.17
C GLU A 157 -13.03 6.13 -4.46
N GLN A 158 -14.25 5.61 -4.22
CA GLN A 158 -15.50 6.37 -4.42
C GLN A 158 -15.61 7.53 -3.44
N ILE A 159 -15.25 7.34 -2.16
CA ILE A 159 -15.24 8.39 -1.14
C ILE A 159 -14.29 9.52 -1.56
N LEU A 160 -13.05 9.19 -1.89
CA LEU A 160 -12.03 10.17 -2.27
C LEU A 160 -12.38 10.90 -3.58
N SER A 161 -12.93 10.18 -4.55
CA SER A 161 -13.41 10.77 -5.82
C SER A 161 -14.58 11.72 -5.58
N GLY A 162 -15.51 11.36 -4.69
CA GLY A 162 -16.63 12.22 -4.29
C GLY A 162 -16.16 13.49 -3.60
N ILE A 163 -15.15 13.40 -2.73
CA ILE A 163 -14.53 14.56 -2.07
C ILE A 163 -13.90 15.51 -3.11
N ALA A 164 -13.14 14.96 -4.06
CA ALA A 164 -12.49 15.75 -5.11
C ALA A 164 -13.51 16.37 -6.09
N HIS A 165 -14.64 15.71 -6.32
CA HIS A 165 -15.73 16.24 -7.12
C HIS A 165 -16.42 17.43 -6.42
N ALA A 166 -16.64 17.32 -5.12
CA ALA A 166 -17.29 18.36 -4.32
C ALA A 166 -16.39 19.59 -4.08
N ASP A 167 -15.08 19.40 -4.03
CA ASP A 167 -14.10 20.48 -3.86
C ASP A 167 -12.92 20.27 -4.83
N PRO A 168 -12.91 20.99 -5.98
CA PRO A 168 -11.88 20.86 -7.02
C PRO A 168 -10.45 21.24 -6.60
N GLU A 169 -10.26 21.81 -5.42
CA GLU A 169 -8.92 22.06 -4.87
C GLU A 169 -8.27 20.76 -4.35
N TRP A 170 -9.05 19.71 -4.12
CA TRP A 170 -8.50 18.41 -3.75
C TRP A 170 -7.76 17.76 -4.90
N CYS A 171 -6.56 17.31 -4.61
CA CYS A 171 -5.75 16.47 -5.47
C CYS A 171 -5.75 15.05 -4.90
N VAL A 172 -6.53 14.17 -5.50
CA VAL A 172 -6.63 12.77 -5.14
C VAL A 172 -5.93 11.92 -6.20
N ILE A 173 -4.97 11.10 -5.77
CA ILE A 173 -4.25 10.19 -6.64
C ILE A 173 -4.49 8.77 -6.14
N LEU A 174 -5.07 7.92 -6.99
CA LEU A 174 -5.41 6.53 -6.69
C LEU A 174 -4.39 5.63 -7.38
N LEU A 175 -3.54 4.95 -6.61
CA LEU A 175 -2.53 4.04 -7.15
C LEU A 175 -3.00 2.59 -6.99
N ARG A 176 -3.47 1.99 -8.09
CA ARG A 176 -3.90 0.58 -8.15
C ARG A 176 -2.72 -0.28 -8.52
N TYR A 177 -2.13 -0.95 -7.58
CA TYR A 177 -1.02 -1.84 -7.85
C TYR A 177 -1.35 -3.31 -7.55
N PHE A 178 -0.61 -4.19 -8.22
CA PHE A 178 -0.71 -5.63 -8.10
C PHE A 178 0.07 -6.12 -6.88
N ASN A 179 0.96 -7.07 -7.03
CA ASN A 179 1.63 -7.70 -5.88
C ASN A 179 3.04 -7.11 -5.69
N PRO A 180 3.27 -6.29 -4.66
CA PRO A 180 4.61 -5.81 -4.37
C PRO A 180 5.48 -6.94 -3.83
N ILE A 181 6.71 -7.04 -4.34
CA ILE A 181 7.73 -8.01 -3.91
C ILE A 181 9.09 -7.34 -3.79
N GLY A 182 10.05 -8.07 -3.26
CA GLY A 182 11.43 -7.63 -3.15
C GLY A 182 11.77 -6.97 -1.82
N ALA A 183 12.97 -6.42 -1.76
CA ALA A 183 13.53 -5.80 -0.58
C ALA A 183 14.48 -4.67 -0.97
N HIS A 184 14.85 -3.83 -0.02
CA HIS A 184 15.89 -2.83 -0.25
C HIS A 184 17.24 -3.50 -0.52
N LYS A 185 18.01 -2.95 -1.45
CA LYS A 185 19.35 -3.48 -1.89
C LYS A 185 20.34 -3.72 -0.75
N SER A 186 20.17 -3.03 0.38
CA SER A 186 21.02 -3.20 1.57
C SER A 186 20.78 -4.51 2.33
N GLY A 187 19.68 -5.24 2.07
CA GLY A 187 19.26 -6.38 2.86
C GLY A 187 18.70 -6.04 4.26
N LEU A 188 18.63 -4.75 4.64
CA LEU A 188 18.21 -4.33 5.98
C LEU A 188 16.70 -4.09 6.10
N LEU A 189 15.99 -3.94 4.98
CA LEU A 189 14.56 -3.67 4.93
C LEU A 189 13.89 -4.54 3.87
N GLY A 190 12.84 -5.27 4.26
CA GLY A 190 12.06 -6.16 3.41
C GLY A 190 10.67 -6.42 4.00
N GLU A 191 9.96 -7.41 3.47
CA GLU A 191 8.64 -7.81 3.97
C GLU A 191 8.79 -8.82 5.12
N ASP A 192 8.41 -8.43 6.33
CA ASP A 192 8.43 -9.27 7.54
C ASP A 192 7.06 -9.19 8.26
N PRO A 193 6.03 -9.87 7.74
CA PRO A 193 4.69 -9.83 8.32
C PRO A 193 4.65 -10.55 9.67
N ARG A 194 3.78 -10.07 10.57
CA ARG A 194 3.48 -10.79 11.81
C ARG A 194 2.69 -12.06 11.53
N GLY A 195 3.07 -13.15 12.17
CA GLY A 195 2.37 -14.44 12.07
C GLY A 195 2.58 -15.17 10.74
N ILE A 196 1.51 -15.77 10.23
CA ILE A 196 1.56 -16.52 8.96
C ILE A 196 1.48 -15.53 7.80
N PRO A 197 2.45 -15.55 6.86
CA PRO A 197 2.38 -14.68 5.68
C PRO A 197 1.12 -14.92 4.84
N ASN A 198 0.52 -13.84 4.37
CA ASN A 198 -0.59 -13.90 3.41
C ASN A 198 -0.13 -13.75 1.95
N ASN A 199 1.11 -13.29 1.74
CA ASN A 199 1.71 -13.10 0.43
C ASN A 199 2.70 -14.21 0.11
N LEU A 200 2.87 -14.51 -1.19
CA LEU A 200 3.72 -15.60 -1.68
C LEU A 200 5.19 -15.41 -1.29
N MET A 201 5.78 -14.23 -1.54
CA MET A 201 7.22 -14.01 -1.35
C MET A 201 7.69 -14.18 0.11
N PRO A 202 7.05 -13.59 1.14
CA PRO A 202 7.47 -13.87 2.51
C PRO A 202 7.25 -15.32 2.91
N PHE A 203 6.28 -16.05 2.31
CA PHE A 203 6.12 -17.49 2.54
C PHE A 203 7.30 -18.27 1.97
N ILE A 204 7.71 -17.97 0.72
CA ILE A 204 8.88 -18.58 0.07
C ILE A 204 10.15 -18.31 0.88
N THR A 205 10.41 -17.06 1.24
CA THR A 205 11.62 -16.66 1.95
C THR A 205 11.70 -17.28 3.35
N GLN A 206 10.57 -17.36 4.08
CA GLN A 206 10.51 -18.04 5.38
C GLN A 206 10.73 -19.54 5.25
N THR A 207 10.29 -20.16 4.15
CA THR A 207 10.58 -21.59 3.88
C THR A 207 12.05 -21.78 3.52
N ALA A 208 12.61 -20.93 2.68
CA ALA A 208 14.01 -21.01 2.26
C ALA A 208 15.02 -20.89 3.42
N ILE A 209 14.70 -20.09 4.45
CA ILE A 209 15.54 -19.96 5.67
C ILE A 209 15.16 -20.94 6.78
N GLY A 210 14.30 -21.93 6.50
CA GLY A 210 13.93 -22.99 7.45
C GLY A 210 12.94 -22.55 8.55
N ARG A 211 12.35 -21.37 8.49
CA ARG A 211 11.28 -20.97 9.45
C ARG A 211 9.98 -21.74 9.20
N ARG A 212 9.79 -22.28 7.99
CA ARG A 212 8.66 -23.12 7.60
C ARG A 212 9.17 -24.39 6.95
N GLU A 213 8.45 -25.48 7.18
CA GLU A 213 8.81 -26.81 6.68
C GLU A 213 8.72 -26.87 5.15
N LYS A 214 7.65 -26.31 4.59
CA LYS A 214 7.34 -26.42 3.16
C LYS A 214 6.50 -25.27 2.64
N LEU A 215 6.57 -25.04 1.33
CA LEU A 215 5.64 -24.23 0.56
C LEU A 215 4.53 -25.15 0.02
N SER A 216 3.27 -24.77 0.26
CA SER A 216 2.12 -25.49 -0.29
C SER A 216 1.62 -24.80 -1.56
N ILE A 217 1.40 -25.57 -2.62
CA ILE A 217 0.78 -25.15 -3.86
C ILE A 217 -0.65 -25.67 -3.86
N PHE A 218 -1.62 -24.75 -3.91
CA PHE A 218 -3.04 -25.05 -3.84
C PHE A 218 -3.62 -25.16 -5.24
N GLY A 219 -3.61 -26.37 -5.80
CA GLY A 219 -4.10 -26.67 -7.14
C GLY A 219 -3.03 -26.52 -8.23
N ASN A 220 -3.20 -27.33 -9.29
CA ASN A 220 -2.34 -27.35 -10.48
C ASN A 220 -3.18 -27.56 -11.75
N ASP A 221 -4.46 -27.22 -11.68
CA ASP A 221 -5.48 -27.45 -12.71
C ASP A 221 -6.07 -26.13 -13.26
N TYR A 222 -5.42 -25.00 -12.98
CA TYR A 222 -5.78 -23.72 -13.57
C TYR A 222 -5.44 -23.69 -15.07
N PRO A 223 -6.21 -22.97 -15.91
CA PRO A 223 -5.94 -22.84 -17.35
C PRO A 223 -4.77 -21.87 -17.61
N THR A 224 -3.60 -22.20 -17.05
CA THR A 224 -2.34 -21.45 -17.15
C THR A 224 -1.23 -22.38 -17.65
N HIS A 225 -0.08 -21.82 -18.07
CA HIS A 225 0.99 -22.62 -18.66
C HIS A 225 1.59 -23.68 -17.72
N ASP A 226 1.50 -23.48 -16.41
CA ASP A 226 2.02 -24.40 -15.39
C ASP A 226 0.93 -24.97 -14.45
N GLY A 227 -0.34 -24.66 -14.76
CA GLY A 227 -1.49 -25.09 -13.95
C GLY A 227 -1.67 -24.33 -12.65
N THR A 228 -0.84 -23.32 -12.34
CA THR A 228 -0.96 -22.52 -11.13
C THR A 228 -1.45 -21.09 -11.41
N GLY A 229 -1.75 -20.33 -10.36
CA GLY A 229 -2.20 -18.95 -10.50
C GLY A 229 -1.08 -18.03 -11.02
N VAL A 230 -1.35 -17.29 -12.08
CA VAL A 230 -0.48 -16.26 -12.65
C VAL A 230 -0.77 -14.93 -11.97
N ARG A 231 0.28 -14.17 -11.63
CA ARG A 231 0.19 -12.85 -10.99
C ARG A 231 1.21 -11.90 -11.57
N ASP A 232 0.84 -10.62 -11.62
CA ASP A 232 1.76 -9.53 -11.89
C ASP A 232 2.44 -9.09 -10.58
N TYR A 233 3.75 -8.87 -10.65
CA TYR A 233 4.55 -8.43 -9.52
C TYR A 233 5.25 -7.11 -9.84
N ILE A 234 5.37 -6.23 -8.85
CA ILE A 234 6.13 -4.99 -8.93
C ILE A 234 7.17 -4.95 -7.82
N HIS A 235 8.39 -4.53 -8.13
CA HIS A 235 9.41 -4.39 -7.11
C HIS A 235 9.04 -3.24 -6.15
N VAL A 236 9.15 -3.48 -4.84
CA VAL A 236 8.71 -2.54 -3.79
C VAL A 236 9.40 -1.18 -3.88
N VAL A 237 10.67 -1.14 -4.31
CA VAL A 237 11.40 0.13 -4.50
C VAL A 237 10.84 0.90 -5.69
N ASP A 238 10.47 0.25 -6.79
CA ASP A 238 9.87 0.92 -7.94
C ASP A 238 8.47 1.43 -7.60
N LEU A 239 7.72 0.66 -6.81
CA LEU A 239 6.45 1.11 -6.26
C LEU A 239 6.64 2.34 -5.37
N ALA A 240 7.64 2.35 -4.48
CA ALA A 240 7.97 3.48 -3.62
C ALA A 240 8.32 4.74 -4.43
N LYS A 241 9.18 4.60 -5.45
CA LYS A 241 9.53 5.70 -6.38
C LYS A 241 8.31 6.28 -7.09
N GLY A 242 7.35 5.44 -7.43
CA GLY A 242 6.11 5.90 -8.01
C GLY A 242 5.25 6.71 -7.05
N HIS A 243 5.22 6.38 -5.75
CA HIS A 243 4.58 7.25 -4.75
C HIS A 243 5.27 8.60 -4.64
N VAL A 244 6.62 8.64 -4.71
CA VAL A 244 7.37 9.91 -4.75
C VAL A 244 7.05 10.70 -6.01
N ALA A 245 6.97 10.06 -7.17
CA ALA A 245 6.55 10.72 -8.42
C ALA A 245 5.14 11.30 -8.32
N ALA A 246 4.21 10.61 -7.66
CA ALA A 246 2.86 11.11 -7.39
C ALA A 246 2.87 12.37 -6.50
N VAL A 247 3.77 12.43 -5.51
CA VAL A 247 3.94 13.61 -4.65
C VAL A 247 4.52 14.80 -5.42
N THR A 248 5.49 14.57 -6.32
CA THR A 248 6.31 15.61 -6.93
C THR A 248 5.76 16.19 -8.23
N THR A 249 4.85 15.50 -8.93
CA THR A 249 4.42 15.89 -10.28
C THR A 249 3.34 16.99 -10.25
N PRO A 250 3.64 18.24 -10.64
CA PRO A 250 2.70 19.36 -10.55
C PRO A 250 1.43 19.19 -11.41
N SER A 251 1.52 18.54 -12.56
CA SER A 251 0.38 18.28 -13.46
C SER A 251 -0.63 17.27 -12.89
N VAL A 252 -0.23 16.50 -11.89
CA VAL A 252 -1.05 15.52 -11.21
C VAL A 252 -1.94 16.17 -10.13
N ARG A 253 -1.60 17.38 -9.68
CA ARG A 253 -2.25 18.07 -8.56
C ARG A 253 -3.62 18.70 -8.83
N ARG A 254 -4.22 18.54 -10.02
CA ARG A 254 -5.46 19.27 -10.38
C ARG A 254 -6.67 18.41 -10.73
N ALA A 255 -6.62 17.11 -10.59
CA ALA A 255 -7.77 16.22 -10.81
C ALA A 255 -7.55 14.87 -10.13
N ALA A 256 -8.61 14.23 -9.68
CA ALA A 256 -8.54 12.84 -9.27
C ALA A 256 -7.96 11.99 -10.41
N ARG A 257 -6.87 11.29 -10.15
CA ARG A 257 -6.18 10.46 -11.14
C ARG A 257 -6.03 9.04 -10.62
N CYS A 258 -6.29 8.10 -11.50
CA CYS A 258 -6.02 6.69 -11.26
C CYS A 258 -4.79 6.26 -12.08
N SER A 259 -3.92 5.46 -11.49
CA SER A 259 -2.80 4.82 -12.18
C SER A 259 -2.71 3.36 -11.77
N THR A 260 -2.55 2.50 -12.76
CA THR A 260 -2.38 1.05 -12.55
C THR A 260 -0.92 0.68 -12.76
N TRP A 261 -0.35 -0.02 -11.79
CA TRP A 261 1.06 -0.37 -11.82
C TRP A 261 1.28 -1.87 -11.70
N ALA A 262 1.78 -2.43 -12.80
CA ALA A 262 2.26 -3.81 -12.91
C ALA A 262 3.49 -3.83 -13.83
N PRO A 263 4.39 -4.81 -13.69
CA PRO A 263 5.43 -5.05 -14.68
C PRO A 263 4.84 -5.56 -16.00
N ALA A 264 5.62 -5.50 -17.07
CA ALA A 264 5.20 -5.94 -18.40
C ALA A 264 5.00 -7.46 -18.53
N LEU A 265 5.46 -8.25 -17.56
CA LEU A 265 5.41 -9.72 -17.60
C LEU A 265 4.76 -10.27 -16.33
N ALA A 266 3.71 -11.06 -16.51
CA ALA A 266 3.11 -11.87 -15.46
C ALA A 266 3.99 -13.07 -15.10
N THR A 267 4.02 -13.44 -13.83
CA THR A 267 4.83 -14.55 -13.33
C THR A 267 3.95 -15.57 -12.60
N ALA A 268 4.07 -16.85 -12.99
CA ALA A 268 3.35 -17.93 -12.35
C ALA A 268 3.98 -18.38 -11.02
N CYS A 269 3.18 -18.97 -10.13
CA CYS A 269 3.64 -19.42 -8.82
C CYS A 269 4.79 -20.43 -8.90
N TRP A 270 4.76 -21.37 -9.85
CA TRP A 270 5.82 -22.35 -10.05
C TRP A 270 7.18 -21.75 -10.37
N THR A 271 7.23 -20.67 -11.13
CA THR A 271 8.46 -19.97 -11.50
C THR A 271 9.22 -19.45 -10.26
N TRP A 272 8.48 -19.10 -9.20
CA TRP A 272 9.05 -18.63 -7.92
C TRP A 272 9.31 -19.72 -6.90
N SER A 273 8.61 -20.87 -7.03
CA SER A 273 8.73 -22.00 -6.07
C SER A 273 9.81 -23.02 -6.44
N THR A 274 10.26 -23.05 -7.70
CA THR A 274 11.37 -23.89 -8.12
C THR A 274 12.70 -23.21 -7.84
N PRO A 275 13.67 -23.88 -7.15
CA PRO A 275 14.97 -23.28 -6.89
C PRO A 275 15.77 -23.18 -8.19
N SER A 276 15.75 -22.05 -8.85
CA SER A 276 16.68 -21.70 -9.92
C SER A 276 17.93 -20.95 -9.39
N TRP A 277 18.23 -21.13 -8.12
CA TRP A 277 19.45 -20.60 -7.51
C TRP A 277 20.57 -21.60 -7.70
N LYS A 278 21.26 -21.53 -8.82
CA LYS A 278 22.63 -22.02 -8.97
C LYS A 278 23.59 -20.85 -8.91
#